data_c246949634177d0f344436eea0d80d83
#
_entry.id   c246949634177d0f344436eea0d80d83
#
_cell.length_a   1.000
_cell.length_b   1.000
_cell.length_c   1.000
_cell.angle_alpha   90.00
_cell.angle_beta   90.00
_cell.angle_gamma   90.00
#
_symmetry.space_group_name_H-M   'P 1'
#
loop_
_entity.id
_entity.type
_entity.pdbx_description
1 polymer ?
#
loop_
_entity_poly.entity_id
_entity_poly.type
_entity_poly.pdbx_seq_one_letter_code
_entity_poly.pdbx_strand_id
1 'polypeptide(L)'
;EVVQTIEAVESGGRPSAIRFEPHLFLRHKPSLSLDIPFTKGPRGFSVTRSETDQSAFEHAFELDPDAAVKSTSWGLYQVLGSHLIKAYGSAQLGVDSFYADPTGASYKLLVSWFKGNRPALAAAREKNWAELARRYNGSGNVAKYSAALSREYAKVTT
;
A
#
# COMPACT_ATOMS: atom_id res chain seq x y z
N GLU A 1 -15.74 2.52 11.44
CA GLU A 1 -15.77 1.04 11.44
C GLU A 1 -15.08 0.47 10.20
N VAL A 2 -15.62 0.69 8.96
CA VAL A 2 -15.01 0.13 7.72
C VAL A 2 -13.55 0.58 7.53
N VAL A 3 -13.24 1.83 7.81
CA VAL A 3 -11.88 2.38 7.72
C VAL A 3 -10.95 1.68 8.72
N GLN A 4 -11.38 1.51 9.96
CA GLN A 4 -10.65 0.76 11.00
C GLN A 4 -10.45 -0.72 10.62
N THR A 5 -11.44 -1.30 9.95
CA THR A 5 -11.36 -2.67 9.40
C THR A 5 -10.24 -2.81 8.37
N ILE A 6 -10.18 -1.87 7.40
CA ILE A 6 -9.13 -1.86 6.38
C ILE A 6 -7.76 -1.68 7.04
N GLU A 7 -7.64 -0.74 7.98
CA GLU A 7 -6.43 -0.48 8.74
C GLU A 7 -5.90 -1.73 9.45
N ALA A 8 -6.78 -2.45 10.16
CA ALA A 8 -6.42 -3.67 10.87
C ALA A 8 -5.91 -4.78 9.93
N VAL A 9 -6.53 -4.91 8.76
CA VAL A 9 -6.14 -5.93 7.77
C VAL A 9 -4.84 -5.58 7.06
N GLU A 10 -4.60 -4.30 6.73
CA GLU A 10 -3.47 -3.87 5.90
C GLU A 10 -2.17 -3.71 6.68
N SER A 11 -2.20 -3.00 7.79
CA SER A 11 -1.00 -2.64 8.53
C SER A 11 -0.99 -3.11 9.98
N GLY A 12 -2.11 -3.64 10.48
CA GLY A 12 -2.30 -3.90 11.90
C GLY A 12 -2.21 -2.63 12.76
N GLY A 13 -2.68 -1.49 12.23
CA GLY A 13 -2.69 -0.21 12.91
C GLY A 13 -1.33 0.51 12.95
N ARG A 14 -0.38 0.17 12.08
CA ARG A 14 0.95 0.82 12.04
C ARG A 14 0.97 1.97 11.02
N PRO A 15 0.93 3.24 11.45
CA PRO A 15 0.82 4.38 10.54
C PRO A 15 2.07 4.60 9.66
N SER A 16 3.25 4.28 10.17
CA SER A 16 4.51 4.40 9.44
C SER A 16 4.90 3.16 8.62
N ALA A 17 4.00 2.16 8.50
CA ALA A 17 4.28 0.96 7.72
C ALA A 17 4.47 1.31 6.24
N ILE A 18 5.56 0.81 5.66
CA ILE A 18 5.77 0.82 4.21
C ILE A 18 6.05 -0.61 3.74
N ARG A 19 5.73 -0.87 2.48
CA ARG A 19 6.08 -2.12 1.81
C ARG A 19 6.60 -1.80 0.42
N PHE A 20 7.89 -1.96 0.22
CA PHE A 20 8.54 -1.79 -1.07
C PHE A 20 8.38 -3.05 -1.93
N GLU A 21 8.07 -2.87 -3.20
CA GLU A 21 7.85 -3.95 -4.17
C GLU A 21 8.91 -3.88 -5.28
N PRO A 22 10.05 -4.59 -5.15
CA PRO A 22 11.18 -4.49 -6.10
C PRO A 22 10.77 -4.78 -7.54
N HIS A 23 9.86 -5.73 -7.76
CA HIS A 23 9.37 -6.09 -9.09
C HIS A 23 8.56 -4.97 -9.76
N LEU A 24 7.88 -4.13 -8.98
CA LEU A 24 7.20 -2.94 -9.51
C LEU A 24 8.20 -1.86 -9.89
N PHE A 25 9.25 -1.67 -9.08
CA PHE A 25 10.32 -0.73 -9.41
C PHE A 25 10.99 -1.10 -10.74
N LEU A 26 11.38 -2.35 -10.92
CA LEU A 26 11.97 -2.84 -12.17
C LEU A 26 11.02 -2.73 -13.36
N ARG A 27 9.71 -2.81 -13.15
CA ARG A 27 8.71 -2.58 -14.19
C ARG A 27 8.67 -1.10 -14.61
N HIS A 28 8.82 -0.17 -13.67
CA HIS A 28 8.91 1.27 -13.96
C HIS A 28 10.25 1.66 -14.56
N LYS A 29 11.33 0.98 -14.19
CA LYS A 29 12.71 1.26 -14.58
C LYS A 29 13.46 -0.01 -15.00
N PRO A 30 13.13 -0.61 -16.16
CA PRO A 30 13.77 -1.86 -16.59
C PRO A 30 15.27 -1.74 -16.84
N SER A 31 15.76 -0.53 -17.12
CA SER A 31 17.18 -0.25 -17.38
C SER A 31 18.03 -0.15 -16.10
N LEU A 32 17.41 -0.01 -14.91
CA LEU A 32 18.13 0.04 -13.64
C LEU A 32 18.31 -1.37 -13.08
N SER A 33 19.57 -1.78 -12.91
CA SER A 33 19.91 -2.94 -12.11
C SER A 33 19.83 -2.52 -10.64
N LEU A 34 18.89 -3.11 -9.90
CA LEU A 34 18.84 -2.97 -8.47
C LEU A 34 19.78 -4.01 -7.85
N ASP A 35 20.80 -3.57 -7.15
CA ASP A 35 21.62 -4.42 -6.29
C ASP A 35 20.89 -4.76 -4.97
N ILE A 36 19.57 -4.62 -4.95
CA ILE A 36 18.75 -5.03 -3.82
C ILE A 36 18.44 -6.51 -3.99
N PRO A 37 18.99 -7.36 -3.13
CA PRO A 37 18.67 -8.77 -3.17
C PRO A 37 17.21 -8.99 -2.80
N PHE A 38 16.46 -9.59 -3.70
CA PHE A 38 15.08 -10.00 -3.45
C PHE A 38 14.84 -11.44 -3.88
N THR A 39 13.98 -12.13 -3.17
CA THR A 39 13.60 -13.52 -3.46
C THR A 39 12.16 -13.57 -3.95
N LYS A 40 11.88 -14.50 -4.86
CA LYS A 40 10.52 -14.83 -5.26
C LYS A 40 9.94 -15.79 -4.21
N GLY A 41 8.99 -15.29 -3.43
CA GLY A 41 8.24 -16.11 -2.46
C GLY A 41 6.86 -16.51 -2.98
N PRO A 42 6.08 -17.27 -2.17
CA PRO A 42 4.72 -17.71 -2.53
C PRO A 42 3.76 -16.57 -2.81
N ARG A 43 4.08 -15.37 -2.33
CA ARG A 43 3.27 -14.14 -2.48
C ARG A 43 3.90 -13.11 -3.42
N GLY A 44 4.83 -13.53 -4.28
CA GLY A 44 5.56 -12.65 -5.18
C GLY A 44 6.98 -12.35 -4.71
N PHE A 45 7.56 -11.26 -5.22
CA PHE A 45 8.89 -10.81 -4.84
C PHE A 45 8.85 -10.10 -3.49
N SER A 46 9.83 -10.34 -2.65
CA SER A 46 10.05 -9.65 -1.39
C SER A 46 11.52 -9.33 -1.20
N VAL A 47 11.83 -8.35 -0.36
CA VAL A 47 13.20 -8.08 0.07
C VAL A 47 13.76 -9.26 0.86
N THR A 48 15.08 -9.44 0.83
CA THR A 48 15.73 -10.53 1.57
C THR A 48 15.73 -10.24 3.07
N ARG A 49 16.15 -11.23 3.86
CA ARG A 49 16.27 -11.07 5.32
C ARG A 49 17.34 -10.04 5.73
N SER A 50 18.30 -9.74 4.86
CA SER A 50 19.36 -8.75 5.10
C SER A 50 18.93 -7.32 4.81
N GLU A 51 17.81 -7.14 4.09
CA GLU A 51 17.23 -5.86 3.73
C GLU A 51 15.86 -5.69 4.38
N THR A 52 15.56 -4.47 4.84
CA THR A 52 14.22 -4.07 5.27
C THR A 52 13.50 -3.37 4.12
N ASP A 53 12.15 -3.31 4.18
CA ASP A 53 11.38 -2.49 3.24
C ASP A 53 11.86 -1.03 3.22
N GLN A 54 12.26 -0.51 4.37
CA GLN A 54 12.75 0.86 4.51
C GLN A 54 14.08 1.07 3.77
N SER A 55 15.10 0.24 4.02
CA SER A 55 16.41 0.38 3.38
C SER A 55 16.36 0.11 1.88
N ALA A 56 15.54 -0.85 1.46
CA ALA A 56 15.31 -1.13 0.04
C ALA A 56 14.61 0.04 -0.67
N PHE A 57 13.63 0.66 -0.02
CA PHE A 57 12.97 1.87 -0.53
C PHE A 57 13.97 3.04 -0.64
N GLU A 58 14.75 3.30 0.40
CA GLU A 58 15.75 4.39 0.41
C GLU A 58 16.74 4.25 -0.74
N HIS A 59 17.29 3.05 -0.94
CA HIS A 59 18.18 2.76 -2.06
C HIS A 59 17.49 3.02 -3.42
N ALA A 60 16.27 2.52 -3.59
CA ALA A 60 15.51 2.74 -4.82
C ALA A 60 15.17 4.23 -5.03
N PHE A 61 14.92 4.96 -3.95
CA PHE A 61 14.62 6.40 -3.98
C PHE A 61 15.82 7.24 -4.46
N GLU A 62 17.03 6.87 -4.06
CA GLU A 62 18.26 7.50 -4.58
C GLU A 62 18.44 7.30 -6.08
N LEU A 63 18.01 6.13 -6.60
CA LEU A 63 18.10 5.82 -8.03
C LEU A 63 17.02 6.54 -8.85
N ASP A 64 15.77 6.49 -8.39
CA ASP A 64 14.63 7.15 -9.04
C ASP A 64 13.50 7.36 -8.02
N PRO A 65 13.34 8.58 -7.49
CA PRO A 65 12.32 8.89 -6.48
C PRO A 65 10.89 8.54 -6.90
N ASP A 66 10.52 8.87 -8.13
CA ASP A 66 9.16 8.64 -8.64
C ASP A 66 8.85 7.16 -8.77
N ALA A 67 9.77 6.39 -9.34
CA ALA A 67 9.61 4.94 -9.48
C ALA A 67 9.59 4.24 -8.11
N ALA A 68 10.45 4.66 -7.17
CA ALA A 68 10.50 4.11 -5.82
C ALA A 68 9.19 4.33 -5.07
N VAL A 69 8.68 5.56 -5.06
CA VAL A 69 7.40 5.88 -4.40
C VAL A 69 6.25 5.11 -5.03
N LYS A 70 6.15 5.07 -6.37
CA LYS A 70 5.11 4.32 -7.09
C LYS A 70 5.16 2.82 -6.84
N SER A 71 6.31 2.31 -6.45
CA SER A 71 6.55 0.88 -6.17
C SER A 71 6.42 0.51 -4.70
N THR A 72 5.96 1.43 -3.87
CA THR A 72 5.81 1.26 -2.42
C THR A 72 4.36 1.44 -2.02
N SER A 73 3.88 0.58 -1.12
CA SER A 73 2.60 0.75 -0.42
C SER A 73 2.84 1.48 0.90
N TRP A 74 1.95 2.41 1.26
CA TRP A 74 2.18 3.40 2.31
C TRP A 74 1.11 3.38 3.40
N GLY A 75 1.57 3.40 4.64
CA GLY A 75 0.82 3.76 5.83
C GLY A 75 -0.23 2.76 6.28
N LEU A 76 -1.19 3.27 7.05
CA LEU A 76 -2.26 2.48 7.68
C LEU A 76 -3.02 1.58 6.70
N TYR A 77 -3.24 2.06 5.49
CA TYR A 77 -4.09 1.42 4.48
C TYR A 77 -3.30 0.79 3.33
N GLN A 78 -1.97 0.81 3.39
CA GLN A 78 -1.09 0.22 2.36
C GLN A 78 -1.46 0.65 0.93
N VAL A 79 -1.81 1.92 0.76
CA VAL A 79 -2.16 2.48 -0.55
C VAL A 79 -0.90 2.73 -1.37
N LEU A 80 -0.95 2.38 -2.66
CA LEU A 80 0.20 2.50 -3.56
C LEU A 80 0.62 3.97 -3.77
N GLY A 81 1.93 4.20 -3.83
CA GLY A 81 2.53 5.54 -3.79
C GLY A 81 2.24 6.47 -4.96
N SER A 82 1.64 5.97 -6.06
CA SER A 82 1.08 6.86 -7.09
C SER A 82 0.04 7.83 -6.53
N HIS A 83 -0.70 7.42 -5.50
CA HIS A 83 -1.63 8.29 -4.78
C HIS A 83 -0.93 9.30 -3.87
N LEU A 84 0.25 8.95 -3.34
CA LEU A 84 1.08 9.86 -2.55
C LEU A 84 1.57 11.03 -3.43
N ILE A 85 2.14 10.72 -4.59
CA ILE A 85 2.58 11.73 -5.55
C ILE A 85 1.41 12.62 -5.98
N LYS A 86 0.26 12.02 -6.31
CA LYS A 86 -0.95 12.75 -6.69
C LYS A 86 -1.46 13.68 -5.58
N ALA A 87 -1.37 13.25 -4.33
CA ALA A 87 -1.88 14.00 -3.17
C ALA A 87 -0.98 15.19 -2.77
N TYR A 88 0.33 15.10 -3.03
CA TYR A 88 1.32 16.08 -2.58
C TYR A 88 2.10 16.77 -3.71
N GLY A 89 1.93 16.35 -4.97
CA GLY A 89 2.48 17.00 -6.16
C GLY A 89 3.82 16.44 -6.64
N SER A 90 4.61 15.80 -5.77
CA SER A 90 5.86 15.12 -6.16
C SER A 90 6.18 13.95 -5.22
N ALA A 91 7.11 13.08 -5.64
CA ALA A 91 7.61 11.99 -4.81
C ALA A 91 8.26 12.51 -3.53
N GLN A 92 9.14 13.50 -3.63
CA GLN A 92 9.84 14.09 -2.48
C GLN A 92 8.85 14.69 -1.47
N LEU A 93 7.96 15.58 -1.92
CA LEU A 93 6.95 16.19 -1.03
C LEU A 93 6.01 15.15 -0.40
N GLY A 94 5.69 14.10 -1.15
CA GLY A 94 4.89 12.99 -0.63
C GLY A 94 5.59 12.26 0.51
N VAL A 95 6.85 11.90 0.32
CA VAL A 95 7.66 11.21 1.32
C VAL A 95 7.88 12.08 2.56
N ASP A 96 8.26 13.34 2.38
CA ASP A 96 8.46 14.28 3.49
C ASP A 96 7.16 14.46 4.30
N SER A 97 6.03 14.63 3.62
CA SER A 97 4.72 14.75 4.27
C SER A 97 4.30 13.48 5.01
N PHE A 98 4.60 12.31 4.43
CA PHE A 98 4.30 11.03 5.07
C PHE A 98 5.10 10.85 6.36
N TYR A 99 6.40 11.14 6.35
CA TYR A 99 7.20 11.01 7.57
C TYR A 99 6.90 12.08 8.61
N ALA A 100 6.46 13.27 8.20
CA ALA A 100 6.02 14.31 9.14
C ALA A 100 4.71 13.96 9.86
N ASP A 101 3.75 13.37 9.17
CA ASP A 101 2.46 12.93 9.72
C ASP A 101 1.98 11.64 9.01
N PRO A 102 2.45 10.46 9.42
CA PRO A 102 2.10 9.20 8.78
C PRO A 102 0.59 8.88 8.86
N THR A 103 -0.06 9.29 9.94
CA THR A 103 -1.50 9.06 10.13
C THR A 103 -2.33 9.92 9.18
N GLY A 104 -2.11 11.23 9.18
CA GLY A 104 -2.83 12.15 8.30
C GLY A 104 -2.56 11.85 6.82
N ALA A 105 -1.31 11.54 6.47
CA ALA A 105 -0.96 11.12 5.10
C ALA A 105 -1.70 9.84 4.70
N SER A 106 -1.79 8.84 5.58
CA SER A 106 -2.53 7.61 5.30
C SER A 106 -4.00 7.86 5.01
N TYR A 107 -4.67 8.71 5.80
CA TYR A 107 -6.06 9.11 5.54
C TYR A 107 -6.21 9.82 4.19
N LYS A 108 -5.32 10.74 3.88
CA LYS A 108 -5.33 11.46 2.60
C LYS A 108 -5.16 10.52 1.41
N LEU A 109 -4.30 9.51 1.54
CA LEU A 109 -4.10 8.46 0.54
C LEU A 109 -5.36 7.61 0.34
N LEU A 110 -6.00 7.15 1.42
CA LEU A 110 -7.23 6.36 1.34
C LEU A 110 -8.36 7.15 0.67
N VAL A 111 -8.52 8.43 1.02
CA VAL A 111 -9.50 9.32 0.38
C VAL A 111 -9.21 9.48 -1.10
N SER A 112 -7.94 9.70 -1.48
CA SER A 112 -7.52 9.79 -2.88
C SER A 112 -7.83 8.51 -3.65
N TRP A 113 -7.58 7.34 -3.05
CA TRP A 113 -7.86 6.05 -3.64
C TRP A 113 -9.36 5.84 -3.87
N PHE A 114 -10.21 6.10 -2.86
CA PHE A 114 -11.66 5.97 -2.99
C PHE A 114 -12.26 6.98 -4.00
N LYS A 115 -11.73 8.20 -4.09
CA LYS A 115 -12.15 9.18 -5.10
C LYS A 115 -11.89 8.67 -6.53
N GLY A 116 -10.79 7.96 -6.73
CA GLY A 116 -10.45 7.32 -8.01
C GLY A 116 -11.14 5.98 -8.25
N ASN A 117 -11.78 5.40 -7.23
CA ASN A 117 -12.38 4.06 -7.30
C ASN A 117 -13.78 4.05 -6.68
N ARG A 118 -14.74 4.67 -7.39
CA ARG A 118 -16.14 4.76 -6.94
C ARG A 118 -16.80 3.41 -6.64
N PRO A 119 -16.58 2.33 -7.44
CA PRO A 119 -17.11 1.02 -7.11
C PRO A 119 -16.58 0.45 -5.81
N ALA A 120 -15.31 0.69 -5.48
CA ALA A 120 -14.76 0.27 -4.18
C ALA A 120 -15.40 1.03 -3.02
N LEU A 121 -15.66 2.33 -3.19
CA LEU A 121 -16.37 3.13 -2.19
C LEU A 121 -17.81 2.61 -1.96
N ALA A 122 -18.51 2.26 -3.02
CA ALA A 122 -19.85 1.63 -2.91
C ALA A 122 -19.77 0.30 -2.16
N ALA A 123 -18.85 -0.58 -2.58
CA ALA A 123 -18.64 -1.87 -1.92
C ALA A 123 -18.31 -1.72 -0.42
N ALA A 124 -17.49 -0.73 -0.06
CA ALA A 124 -17.16 -0.43 1.34
C ALA A 124 -18.40 0.00 2.15
N ARG A 125 -19.24 0.88 1.60
CA ARG A 125 -20.48 1.33 2.23
C ARG A 125 -21.52 0.21 2.41
N GLU A 126 -21.62 -0.66 1.42
CA GLU A 126 -22.51 -1.81 1.41
C GLU A 126 -21.96 -3.01 2.17
N LYS A 127 -20.70 -2.94 2.65
CA LYS A 127 -20.00 -4.07 3.29
C LYS A 127 -19.89 -5.29 2.38
N ASN A 128 -19.84 -5.05 1.07
CA ASN A 128 -19.57 -6.08 0.07
C ASN A 128 -18.08 -6.40 0.07
N TRP A 129 -17.66 -7.22 1.03
CA TRP A 129 -16.25 -7.54 1.26
C TRP A 129 -15.57 -8.21 0.07
N ALA A 130 -16.32 -9.02 -0.71
CA ALA A 130 -15.76 -9.68 -1.88
C ALA A 130 -15.41 -8.68 -2.99
N GLU A 131 -16.27 -7.72 -3.27
CA GLU A 131 -16.01 -6.69 -4.26
C GLU A 131 -14.93 -5.71 -3.76
N LEU A 132 -14.98 -5.32 -2.49
CA LEU A 132 -13.91 -4.48 -1.91
C LEU A 132 -12.55 -5.17 -1.99
N ALA A 133 -12.49 -6.46 -1.63
CA ALA A 133 -11.27 -7.27 -1.71
C ALA A 133 -10.71 -7.32 -3.14
N ARG A 134 -11.58 -7.55 -4.12
CA ARG A 134 -11.20 -7.58 -5.54
C ARG A 134 -10.60 -6.25 -6.01
N ARG A 135 -11.20 -5.13 -5.58
CA ARG A 135 -10.75 -3.77 -5.95
C ARG A 135 -9.46 -3.37 -5.25
N TYR A 136 -9.29 -3.81 -4.02
CA TYR A 136 -8.15 -3.42 -3.18
C TYR A 136 -6.89 -4.24 -3.47
N ASN A 137 -7.03 -5.56 -3.52
CA ASN A 137 -5.93 -6.52 -3.65
C ASN A 137 -5.89 -7.27 -4.98
N GLY A 138 -6.78 -6.95 -5.92
CA GLY A 138 -6.90 -7.68 -7.18
C GLY A 138 -7.57 -9.05 -7.02
N SER A 139 -7.61 -9.83 -8.12
CA SER A 139 -8.39 -11.07 -8.19
C SER A 139 -7.75 -12.29 -7.51
N GLY A 140 -6.47 -12.22 -7.17
CA GLY A 140 -5.69 -13.41 -6.77
C GLY A 140 -6.01 -13.97 -5.37
N ASN A 141 -6.58 -13.18 -4.46
CA ASN A 141 -6.79 -13.56 -3.06
C ASN A 141 -8.13 -13.09 -2.50
N VAL A 142 -9.15 -12.94 -3.33
CA VAL A 142 -10.45 -12.35 -2.95
C VAL A 142 -11.07 -13.03 -1.74
N ALA A 143 -11.17 -14.35 -1.75
CA ALA A 143 -11.81 -15.10 -0.67
C ALA A 143 -11.10 -14.90 0.69
N LYS A 144 -9.78 -15.01 0.70
CA LYS A 144 -8.97 -14.85 1.91
C LYS A 144 -9.05 -13.43 2.47
N TYR A 145 -8.95 -12.42 1.60
CA TYR A 145 -8.99 -11.02 1.99
C TYR A 145 -10.39 -10.58 2.42
N SER A 146 -11.43 -11.02 1.71
CA SER A 146 -12.82 -10.82 2.08
C SER A 146 -13.15 -11.40 3.47
N ALA A 147 -12.67 -12.62 3.75
CA ALA A 147 -12.85 -13.24 5.06
C ALA A 147 -12.11 -12.45 6.18
N ALA A 148 -10.92 -11.93 5.88
CA ALA A 148 -10.19 -11.09 6.83
C ALA A 148 -10.95 -9.78 7.14
N LEU A 149 -11.45 -9.08 6.12
CA LEU A 149 -12.26 -7.87 6.29
C LEU A 149 -13.52 -8.15 7.12
N SER A 150 -14.27 -9.22 6.79
CA SER A 150 -15.48 -9.58 7.53
C SER A 150 -15.18 -9.87 9.02
N ARG A 151 -14.11 -10.59 9.30
CA ARG A 151 -13.69 -10.92 10.67
C ARG A 151 -13.29 -9.67 11.46
N GLU A 152 -12.47 -8.79 10.87
CA GLU A 152 -12.04 -7.56 11.55
C GLU A 152 -13.20 -6.57 11.74
N TYR A 153 -14.11 -6.51 10.77
CA TYR A 153 -15.32 -5.69 10.93
C TYR A 153 -16.18 -6.14 12.11
N ALA A 154 -16.36 -7.44 12.29
CA ALA A 154 -17.11 -7.97 13.42
C ALA A 154 -16.51 -7.54 14.78
N LYS A 155 -15.17 -7.42 14.88
CA LYS A 155 -14.51 -6.98 16.11
C LYS A 155 -14.70 -5.50 16.44
N VAL A 156 -14.81 -4.63 15.42
CA VAL A 156 -14.98 -3.18 15.64
C VAL A 156 -16.44 -2.76 15.78
N THR A 157 -17.39 -3.70 15.61
CA THR A 157 -18.84 -3.46 15.75
C THR A 157 -19.45 -4.12 17.00
N THR A 158 -18.67 -4.88 17.75
CA THR A 158 -19.03 -5.42 19.07
C THR A 158 -18.53 -4.53 20.17
#